data_348cd798074153b854b3e5bd8662d300
#
_entry.id   348cd798074153b854b3e5bd8662d300
#
_cell.length_a   1.000
_cell.length_b   1.000
_cell.length_c   1.000
_cell.angle_alpha   90.00
_cell.angle_beta   90.00
_cell.angle_gamma   90.00
#
_symmetry.space_group_name_H-M   'P 1'
#
loop_
_entity.id
_entity.type
_entity.pdbx_description
1 polymer ?
#
loop_
_entity_poly.entity_id
_entity_poly.type
_entity_poly.pdbx_seq_one_letter_code
_entity_poly.pdbx_strand_id
1 'polypeptide(L)'
;MLAPVALFVYNRADNTQKTIEALLANTLAKETDLYVFSDGGKDEKSWQKVNEVRLLLHQVKSEVETTKALKSITIVERPENIYLERNITEGIAQVFKTHDRIIVLEDDIVTSPFYLQYMNQAFDLYADIPQVMHIAGFTNLDLPISDTPFYFTPHMSGWGWGTWRDRWQSHFVHYKTRAEALEGMSDNDIDAIQYGGVFPCLKSLDKHPIPWDICWEIAIKKAGGLCLTPG
;
A
#
# COMPACT_ATOMS: atom_id res chain seq x y z
N MET A 1 -10.03 -3.05 -16.71
CA MET A 1 -8.75 -2.30 -16.68
C MET A 1 -7.98 -2.80 -15.47
N LEU A 2 -6.65 -3.07 -15.60
CA LEU A 2 -5.87 -3.50 -14.45
C LEU A 2 -5.72 -2.37 -13.42
N ALA A 3 -5.54 -2.76 -12.15
CA ALA A 3 -5.25 -1.82 -11.08
C ALA A 3 -3.87 -1.18 -11.32
N PRO A 4 -3.75 0.16 -11.23
CA PRO A 4 -2.44 0.80 -11.24
C PRO A 4 -1.66 0.46 -9.97
N VAL A 5 -0.33 0.53 -10.07
CA VAL A 5 0.55 0.45 -8.92
C VAL A 5 0.96 1.86 -8.50
N ALA A 6 0.81 2.18 -7.21
CA ALA A 6 1.39 3.35 -6.57
C ALA A 6 2.59 2.89 -5.73
N LEU A 7 3.78 3.27 -6.15
CA LEU A 7 5.04 3.00 -5.46
C LEU A 7 5.51 4.24 -4.70
N PHE A 8 5.69 4.11 -3.41
CA PHE A 8 6.15 5.19 -2.54
C PHE A 8 7.63 4.99 -2.21
N VAL A 9 8.45 5.99 -2.54
CA VAL A 9 9.91 5.94 -2.39
C VAL A 9 10.45 7.17 -1.66
N TYR A 10 11.60 7.02 -1.01
CA TYR A 10 12.25 8.12 -0.31
C TYR A 10 13.73 8.24 -0.66
N ASN A 11 14.62 7.54 0.06
CA ASN A 11 16.07 7.73 0.02
C ASN A 11 16.87 6.43 0.01
N ARG A 12 16.30 5.33 -0.50
CA ARG A 12 16.88 3.98 -0.53
C ARG A 12 16.96 3.47 -1.98
N ALA A 13 17.94 3.96 -2.76
CA ALA A 13 18.06 3.64 -4.19
C ALA A 13 18.15 2.13 -4.47
N ASP A 14 18.97 1.38 -3.70
CA ASP A 14 19.13 -0.06 -3.89
C ASP A 14 17.84 -0.83 -3.64
N ASN A 15 17.05 -0.43 -2.64
CA ASN A 15 15.76 -1.04 -2.36
C ASN A 15 14.76 -0.71 -3.46
N THR A 16 14.65 0.58 -3.82
CA THR A 16 13.80 1.05 -4.91
C THR A 16 14.08 0.30 -6.21
N GLN A 17 15.36 0.09 -6.54
CA GLN A 17 15.76 -0.67 -7.74
C GLN A 17 15.23 -2.10 -7.69
N LYS A 18 15.44 -2.83 -6.60
CA LYS A 18 14.97 -4.22 -6.43
C LYS A 18 13.45 -4.32 -6.53
N THR A 19 12.73 -3.38 -5.92
CA THR A 19 11.26 -3.32 -5.99
C THR A 19 10.79 -3.12 -7.42
N ILE A 20 11.39 -2.19 -8.17
CA ILE A 20 11.05 -1.94 -9.57
C ILE A 20 11.41 -3.14 -10.45
N GLU A 21 12.58 -3.73 -10.30
CA GLU A 21 13.00 -4.92 -11.06
C GLU A 21 12.02 -6.08 -10.84
N ALA A 22 11.60 -6.34 -9.60
CA ALA A 22 10.61 -7.36 -9.28
C ALA A 22 9.24 -7.05 -9.91
N LEU A 23 8.83 -5.77 -9.90
CA LEU A 23 7.58 -5.35 -10.54
C LEU A 23 7.63 -5.55 -12.06
N LEU A 24 8.72 -5.17 -12.71
CA LEU A 24 8.94 -5.35 -14.16
C LEU A 24 8.95 -6.82 -14.58
N ALA A 25 9.36 -7.72 -13.68
CA ALA A 25 9.34 -9.16 -13.90
C ALA A 25 7.95 -9.80 -13.77
N ASN A 26 6.92 -9.05 -13.37
CA ASN A 26 5.56 -9.57 -13.26
C ASN A 26 4.92 -9.86 -14.61
N THR A 27 4.08 -10.90 -14.66
CA THR A 27 3.39 -11.35 -15.89
C THR A 27 2.50 -10.27 -16.51
N LEU A 28 1.90 -9.38 -15.70
CA LEU A 28 1.01 -8.29 -16.15
C LEU A 28 1.70 -6.91 -16.16
N ALA A 29 3.02 -6.85 -16.02
CA ALA A 29 3.75 -5.58 -15.99
C ALA A 29 3.44 -4.68 -17.21
N LYS A 30 3.46 -5.22 -18.42
CA LYS A 30 3.21 -4.49 -19.68
C LYS A 30 1.81 -3.87 -19.80
N GLU A 31 0.87 -4.32 -19.00
CA GLU A 31 -0.51 -3.84 -18.99
C GLU A 31 -0.80 -2.91 -17.78
N THR A 32 0.20 -2.71 -16.91
CA THR A 32 0.07 -2.00 -15.64
C THR A 32 0.59 -0.57 -15.74
N ASP A 33 -0.18 0.38 -15.26
CA ASP A 33 0.22 1.78 -15.05
C ASP A 33 0.96 1.89 -13.70
N LEU A 34 2.16 2.49 -13.69
CA LEU A 34 2.96 2.74 -12.49
C LEU A 34 2.98 4.24 -12.16
N TYR A 35 2.58 4.58 -10.95
CA TYR A 35 2.74 5.90 -10.34
C TYR A 35 3.81 5.81 -9.27
N VAL A 36 4.88 6.59 -9.37
CA VAL A 36 5.94 6.65 -8.36
C VAL A 36 5.88 7.98 -7.63
N PHE A 37 5.71 7.93 -6.32
CA PHE A 37 5.66 9.10 -5.45
C PHE A 37 6.97 9.21 -4.67
N SER A 38 7.88 10.06 -5.16
CA SER A 38 9.17 10.33 -4.53
C SER A 38 9.05 11.48 -3.55
N ASP A 39 9.18 11.18 -2.25
CA ASP A 39 9.18 12.23 -1.21
C ASP A 39 10.44 13.11 -1.30
N GLY A 40 10.38 14.33 -0.75
CA GLY A 40 11.50 15.25 -0.68
C GLY A 40 12.45 14.96 0.48
N GLY A 41 13.65 15.53 0.46
CA GLY A 41 14.61 15.42 1.55
C GLY A 41 14.23 16.26 2.78
N LYS A 42 14.55 15.76 3.98
CA LYS A 42 14.38 16.50 5.26
C LYS A 42 15.51 17.49 5.52
N ASP A 43 16.70 17.19 5.01
CA ASP A 43 17.96 17.91 5.18
C ASP A 43 18.87 17.67 3.98
N GLU A 44 20.00 18.34 3.91
CA GLU A 44 20.94 18.24 2.81
C GLU A 44 21.44 16.79 2.58
N LYS A 45 21.70 16.05 3.65
CA LYS A 45 22.15 14.65 3.58
C LYS A 45 21.07 13.72 3.00
N SER A 46 19.83 13.91 3.39
CA SER A 46 18.71 13.13 2.84
C SER A 46 18.40 13.52 1.41
N TRP A 47 18.57 14.82 1.03
CA TRP A 47 18.44 15.27 -0.35
C TRP A 47 19.45 14.60 -1.29
N GLN A 48 20.70 14.39 -0.87
CA GLN A 48 21.68 13.66 -1.70
C GLN A 48 21.14 12.28 -2.07
N LYS A 49 20.63 11.52 -1.10
CA LYS A 49 20.06 10.18 -1.32
C LYS A 49 18.75 10.21 -2.10
N VAL A 50 17.89 11.20 -1.87
CA VAL A 50 16.65 11.38 -2.65
C VAL A 50 16.99 11.62 -4.12
N ASN A 51 18.03 12.42 -4.41
CA ASN A 51 18.46 12.67 -5.77
C ASN A 51 19.04 11.42 -6.45
N GLU A 52 19.71 10.52 -5.70
CA GLU A 52 20.11 9.20 -6.23
C GLU A 52 18.89 8.36 -6.64
N VAL A 53 17.85 8.32 -5.79
CA VAL A 53 16.59 7.65 -6.13
C VAL A 53 15.93 8.27 -7.36
N ARG A 54 15.84 9.61 -7.43
CA ARG A 54 15.23 10.31 -8.57
C ARG A 54 15.99 10.08 -9.86
N LEU A 55 17.32 10.06 -9.82
CA LEU A 55 18.14 9.71 -10.98
C LEU A 55 17.83 8.30 -11.48
N LEU A 56 17.76 7.31 -10.57
CA LEU A 56 17.34 5.95 -10.90
C LEU A 56 15.95 5.93 -11.53
N LEU A 57 14.98 6.64 -10.96
CA LEU A 57 13.61 6.68 -11.49
C LEU A 57 13.53 7.25 -12.91
N HIS A 58 14.31 8.28 -13.22
CA HIS A 58 14.37 8.86 -14.57
C HIS A 58 15.03 7.90 -15.57
N GLN A 59 16.05 7.15 -15.16
CA GLN A 59 16.66 6.11 -15.98
C GLN A 59 15.66 4.99 -16.28
N VAL A 60 14.98 4.47 -15.25
CA VAL A 60 13.91 3.47 -15.41
C VAL A 60 12.80 3.97 -16.32
N LYS A 61 12.37 5.23 -16.16
CA LYS A 61 11.33 5.81 -17.03
C LYS A 61 11.75 5.79 -18.50
N SER A 62 12.96 6.22 -18.81
CA SER A 62 13.50 6.19 -20.19
C SER A 62 13.55 4.77 -20.75
N GLU A 63 13.97 3.80 -19.94
CA GLU A 63 14.00 2.39 -20.32
C GLU A 63 12.58 1.84 -20.58
N VAL A 64 11.65 2.08 -19.67
CA VAL A 64 10.23 1.67 -19.81
C VAL A 64 9.60 2.28 -21.06
N GLU A 65 9.83 3.55 -21.35
CA GLU A 65 9.33 4.23 -22.54
C GLU A 65 9.87 3.61 -23.83
N THR A 66 11.11 3.11 -23.81
CA THR A 66 11.77 2.44 -24.94
C THR A 66 11.32 0.99 -25.11
N THR A 67 11.33 0.22 -24.02
CA THR A 67 11.09 -1.24 -24.04
C THR A 67 9.62 -1.62 -23.95
N LYS A 68 8.78 -0.69 -23.52
CA LYS A 68 7.36 -0.96 -23.18
C LYS A 68 7.20 -2.04 -22.12
N ALA A 69 8.12 -2.06 -21.15
CA ALA A 69 8.08 -3.02 -20.05
C ALA A 69 6.90 -2.77 -19.06
N LEU A 70 6.38 -1.53 -19.03
CA LEU A 70 5.11 -1.16 -18.39
C LEU A 70 4.21 -0.47 -19.41
N LYS A 71 2.92 -0.41 -19.12
CA LYS A 71 1.96 0.36 -19.94
C LYS A 71 2.27 1.86 -19.86
N SER A 72 2.53 2.37 -18.66
CA SER A 72 2.97 3.75 -18.42
C SER A 72 3.74 3.87 -17.11
N ILE A 73 4.55 4.95 -16.99
CA ILE A 73 5.19 5.34 -15.74
C ILE A 73 5.04 6.86 -15.53
N THR A 74 4.48 7.22 -14.39
CA THR A 74 4.31 8.61 -13.94
C THR A 74 5.10 8.83 -12.66
N ILE A 75 6.04 9.77 -12.66
CA ILE A 75 6.85 10.13 -11.48
C ILE A 75 6.33 11.45 -10.92
N VAL A 76 6.01 11.45 -9.62
CA VAL A 76 5.60 12.62 -8.85
C VAL A 76 6.69 12.91 -7.83
N GLU A 77 7.45 13.96 -8.03
CA GLU A 77 8.52 14.41 -7.13
C GLU A 77 7.99 15.49 -6.19
N ARG A 78 8.03 15.21 -4.88
CA ARG A 78 7.65 16.22 -3.88
C ARG A 78 8.76 17.26 -3.73
N PRO A 79 8.43 18.56 -3.70
CA PRO A 79 9.45 19.62 -3.56
C PRO A 79 10.05 19.67 -2.16
N GLU A 80 9.37 19.10 -1.16
CA GLU A 80 9.79 19.02 0.25
C GLU A 80 9.41 17.67 0.84
N ASN A 81 9.96 17.34 2.01
CA ASN A 81 9.56 16.13 2.72
C ASN A 81 8.19 16.33 3.36
N ILE A 82 7.21 15.56 2.92
CA ILE A 82 5.85 15.57 3.45
C ILE A 82 5.56 14.38 4.37
N TYR A 83 6.56 13.55 4.66
CA TYR A 83 6.50 12.33 5.44
C TYR A 83 5.65 11.22 4.81
N LEU A 84 5.88 9.98 5.27
CA LEU A 84 5.29 8.77 4.72
C LEU A 84 3.75 8.82 4.71
N GLU A 85 3.14 9.16 5.83
CA GLU A 85 1.69 9.17 6.03
C GLU A 85 0.99 10.08 5.02
N ARG A 86 1.51 11.29 4.86
CA ARG A 86 0.95 12.26 3.94
C ARG A 86 1.25 11.89 2.49
N ASN A 87 2.44 11.39 2.19
CA ASN A 87 2.80 10.97 0.83
C ASN A 87 1.92 9.82 0.35
N ILE A 88 1.68 8.80 1.20
CA ILE A 88 0.78 7.68 0.90
C ILE A 88 -0.66 8.17 0.70
N THR A 89 -1.21 8.90 1.65
CA THR A 89 -2.63 9.31 1.59
C THR A 89 -2.92 10.26 0.43
N GLU A 90 -2.04 11.23 0.15
CA GLU A 90 -2.17 12.11 -1.01
C GLU A 90 -1.94 11.39 -2.34
N GLY A 91 -0.98 10.45 -2.38
CA GLY A 91 -0.71 9.65 -3.57
C GLY A 91 -1.89 8.76 -3.93
N ILE A 92 -2.48 8.06 -2.94
CA ILE A 92 -3.70 7.27 -3.13
C ILE A 92 -4.85 8.17 -3.63
N ALA A 93 -5.06 9.32 -3.01
CA ALA A 93 -6.09 10.27 -3.43
C ALA A 93 -5.86 10.78 -4.87
N GLN A 94 -4.61 10.96 -5.29
CA GLN A 94 -4.27 11.35 -6.66
C GLN A 94 -4.59 10.25 -7.66
N VAL A 95 -4.25 9.00 -7.40
CA VAL A 95 -4.55 7.85 -8.27
C VAL A 95 -6.06 7.63 -8.37
N PHE A 96 -6.80 7.77 -7.29
CA PHE A 96 -8.26 7.61 -7.26
C PHE A 96 -9.04 8.70 -8.00
N LYS A 97 -8.40 9.76 -8.51
CA LYS A 97 -9.04 10.71 -9.43
C LYS A 97 -9.40 10.07 -10.78
N THR A 98 -8.68 9.04 -11.19
CA THR A 98 -8.81 8.42 -12.51
C THR A 98 -8.98 6.90 -12.47
N HIS A 99 -8.82 6.26 -11.31
CA HIS A 99 -8.90 4.81 -11.15
C HIS A 99 -9.84 4.44 -10.00
N ASP A 100 -10.45 3.25 -10.07
CA ASP A 100 -11.40 2.76 -9.06
C ASP A 100 -10.76 1.78 -8.07
N ARG A 101 -9.54 1.37 -8.32
CA ARG A 101 -8.75 0.44 -7.51
C ARG A 101 -7.28 0.81 -7.56
N ILE A 102 -6.51 0.39 -6.58
CA ILE A 102 -5.08 0.71 -6.47
C ILE A 102 -4.32 -0.43 -5.80
N ILE A 103 -3.11 -0.67 -6.26
CA ILE A 103 -2.09 -1.48 -5.59
C ILE A 103 -1.07 -0.52 -4.99
N VAL A 104 -0.71 -0.71 -3.73
CA VAL A 104 0.23 0.15 -3.00
C VAL A 104 1.48 -0.65 -2.65
N LEU A 105 2.64 -0.13 -3.03
CA LEU A 105 3.96 -0.66 -2.71
C LEU A 105 4.82 0.40 -2.04
N GLU A 106 5.69 -0.02 -1.14
CA GLU A 106 6.80 0.77 -0.62
C GLU A 106 8.13 0.29 -1.23
N ASP A 107 9.19 1.07 -1.11
CA ASP A 107 10.48 0.87 -1.81
C ASP A 107 11.29 -0.36 -1.33
N ASP A 108 10.79 -1.12 -0.36
CA ASP A 108 11.39 -2.37 0.14
C ASP A 108 10.51 -3.62 -0.08
N ILE A 109 9.47 -3.51 -0.91
CA ILE A 109 8.56 -4.62 -1.22
C ILE A 109 9.00 -5.28 -2.53
N VAL A 110 9.57 -6.47 -2.43
CA VAL A 110 9.97 -7.30 -3.59
C VAL A 110 8.84 -8.28 -3.91
N THR A 111 8.17 -8.07 -5.03
CA THR A 111 7.00 -8.86 -5.43
C THR A 111 7.38 -10.18 -6.11
N SER A 112 6.52 -11.21 -5.97
CA SER A 112 6.62 -12.42 -6.78
C SER A 112 6.22 -12.13 -8.24
N PRO A 113 6.64 -12.97 -9.22
CA PRO A 113 6.26 -12.77 -10.63
C PRO A 113 4.76 -12.83 -10.93
N PHE A 114 3.96 -13.37 -10.03
CA PHE A 114 2.50 -13.50 -10.17
C PHE A 114 1.71 -12.54 -9.28
N TYR A 115 2.40 -11.63 -8.59
CA TYR A 115 1.77 -10.71 -7.65
C TYR A 115 0.68 -9.84 -8.31
N LEU A 116 0.98 -9.22 -9.46
CA LEU A 116 -0.01 -8.39 -10.17
C LEU A 116 -1.21 -9.22 -10.66
N GLN A 117 -1.00 -10.47 -11.05
CA GLN A 117 -2.08 -11.38 -11.45
C GLN A 117 -2.99 -11.68 -10.26
N TYR A 118 -2.42 -12.06 -9.12
CA TYR A 118 -3.17 -12.31 -7.88
C TYR A 118 -4.00 -11.08 -7.48
N MET A 119 -3.37 -9.91 -7.41
CA MET A 119 -4.04 -8.68 -7.01
C MET A 119 -5.22 -8.33 -7.92
N ASN A 120 -5.04 -8.41 -9.24
CA ASN A 120 -6.09 -8.09 -10.19
C ASN A 120 -7.22 -9.11 -10.20
N GLN A 121 -6.93 -10.40 -10.08
CA GLN A 121 -7.95 -11.44 -9.92
C GLN A 121 -8.77 -11.24 -8.64
N ALA A 122 -8.12 -10.91 -7.54
CA ALA A 122 -8.80 -10.61 -6.28
C ALA A 122 -9.69 -9.36 -6.40
N PHE A 123 -9.21 -8.30 -7.06
CA PHE A 123 -10.02 -7.12 -7.33
C PHE A 123 -11.29 -7.43 -8.14
N ASP A 124 -11.18 -8.27 -9.16
CA ASP A 124 -12.32 -8.62 -10.01
C ASP A 124 -13.31 -9.54 -9.26
N LEU A 125 -12.79 -10.52 -8.50
CA LEU A 125 -13.61 -11.49 -7.78
C LEU A 125 -14.43 -10.85 -6.64
N TYR A 126 -13.87 -9.86 -5.96
CA TYR A 126 -14.49 -9.23 -4.78
C TYR A 126 -15.00 -7.81 -5.04
N ALA A 127 -15.11 -7.40 -6.30
CA ALA A 127 -15.58 -6.04 -6.66
C ALA A 127 -16.94 -5.71 -6.04
N ASP A 128 -17.89 -6.64 -6.11
CA ASP A 128 -19.27 -6.47 -5.65
C ASP A 128 -19.49 -6.96 -4.20
N ILE A 129 -18.42 -7.23 -3.46
CA ILE A 129 -18.47 -7.68 -2.05
C ILE A 129 -17.85 -6.58 -1.17
N PRO A 130 -18.63 -5.58 -0.73
CA PRO A 130 -18.11 -4.40 -0.03
C PRO A 130 -17.46 -4.72 1.32
N GLN A 131 -17.77 -5.88 1.91
CA GLN A 131 -17.12 -6.36 3.13
C GLN A 131 -15.64 -6.66 2.93
N VAL A 132 -15.21 -7.02 1.71
CA VAL A 132 -13.78 -7.17 1.39
C VAL A 132 -13.23 -5.79 1.09
N MET A 133 -12.51 -5.24 2.05
CA MET A 133 -12.02 -3.86 2.00
C MET A 133 -10.55 -3.75 1.62
N HIS A 134 -9.79 -4.84 1.81
CA HIS A 134 -8.34 -4.85 1.65
C HIS A 134 -7.89 -6.18 1.05
N ILE A 135 -6.92 -6.11 0.14
CA ILE A 135 -6.22 -7.27 -0.42
C ILE A 135 -4.76 -7.17 0.04
N ALA A 136 -4.31 -8.12 0.86
CA ALA A 136 -2.92 -8.23 1.27
C ALA A 136 -2.10 -8.99 0.22
N GLY A 137 -0.88 -8.54 -0.03
CA GLY A 137 0.08 -9.24 -0.90
C GLY A 137 1.05 -10.13 -0.12
N PHE A 138 0.93 -10.17 1.20
CA PHE A 138 1.83 -10.88 2.09
C PHE A 138 1.08 -11.54 3.25
N THR A 139 1.57 -12.69 3.68
CA THR A 139 1.18 -13.36 4.92
C THR A 139 2.42 -13.64 5.77
N ASN A 140 2.28 -13.50 7.09
CA ASN A 140 3.29 -13.90 8.08
C ASN A 140 2.87 -15.18 8.83
N LEU A 141 1.79 -15.81 8.40
CA LEU A 141 1.32 -17.04 9.04
C LEU A 141 2.03 -18.24 8.41
N ASP A 142 2.86 -18.89 9.19
CA ASP A 142 3.48 -20.19 8.91
C ASP A 142 2.46 -21.31 9.20
N LEU A 143 1.24 -21.15 8.71
CA LEU A 143 0.23 -22.18 8.85
C LEU A 143 0.33 -23.15 7.69
N PRO A 144 0.28 -24.47 7.93
CA PRO A 144 0.09 -25.44 6.87
C PRO A 144 -1.34 -25.33 6.35
N ILE A 145 -1.66 -24.25 5.64
CA ILE A 145 -2.93 -24.05 4.95
C ILE A 145 -2.80 -24.80 3.62
N SER A 146 -2.76 -26.14 3.73
CA SER A 146 -2.41 -27.01 2.61
C SER A 146 -3.40 -27.00 1.45
N ASP A 147 -4.62 -26.50 1.62
CA ASP A 147 -5.68 -26.61 0.61
C ASP A 147 -6.38 -25.28 0.30
N THR A 148 -6.02 -24.17 0.97
CA THR A 148 -6.67 -22.88 0.76
C THR A 148 -5.66 -21.85 0.23
N PRO A 149 -5.77 -21.42 -1.04
CA PRO A 149 -4.81 -20.48 -1.62
C PRO A 149 -4.91 -19.07 -1.03
N PHE A 150 -5.95 -18.77 -0.28
CA PHE A 150 -6.19 -17.51 0.41
C PHE A 150 -7.21 -17.69 1.54
N TYR A 151 -7.22 -16.75 2.48
CA TYR A 151 -8.17 -16.72 3.60
C TYR A 151 -8.58 -15.28 3.91
N PHE A 152 -9.64 -15.12 4.72
CA PHE A 152 -10.07 -13.82 5.21
C PHE A 152 -9.65 -13.61 6.65
N THR A 153 -9.18 -12.40 6.93
CA THR A 153 -8.84 -11.94 8.28
C THR A 153 -9.43 -10.55 8.50
N PRO A 154 -9.79 -10.17 9.74
CA PRO A 154 -10.19 -8.81 10.05
C PRO A 154 -9.01 -7.84 10.09
N HIS A 155 -7.79 -8.29 9.79
CA HIS A 155 -6.55 -7.55 9.96
C HIS A 155 -5.86 -7.29 8.63
N MET A 156 -5.39 -6.05 8.43
CA MET A 156 -4.68 -5.66 7.22
C MET A 156 -3.18 -5.98 7.31
N SER A 157 -2.55 -6.12 6.14
CA SER A 157 -1.09 -6.14 6.00
C SER A 157 -0.67 -5.00 5.09
N GLY A 158 0.24 -4.13 5.55
CA GLY A 158 0.76 -3.00 4.78
C GLY A 158 1.83 -3.40 3.75
N TRP A 159 2.23 -4.68 3.66
CA TRP A 159 3.34 -5.13 2.83
C TRP A 159 2.88 -5.55 1.44
N GLY A 160 2.74 -4.56 0.56
CA GLY A 160 2.19 -4.76 -0.78
C GLY A 160 0.70 -5.11 -0.71
N TRP A 161 -0.15 -4.13 -0.88
CA TRP A 161 -1.58 -4.27 -0.65
C TRP A 161 -2.41 -3.53 -1.68
N GLY A 162 -3.71 -3.71 -1.65
CA GLY A 162 -4.60 -2.98 -2.50
C GLY A 162 -6.00 -2.79 -1.92
N THR A 163 -6.70 -1.81 -2.48
CA THR A 163 -8.08 -1.50 -2.10
C THR A 163 -8.82 -0.81 -3.25
N TRP A 164 -10.11 -0.66 -3.11
CA TRP A 164 -10.98 0.06 -4.04
C TRP A 164 -11.21 1.50 -3.57
N ARG A 165 -11.48 2.39 -4.53
CA ARG A 165 -11.74 3.81 -4.27
C ARG A 165 -12.90 4.03 -3.30
N ASP A 166 -14.02 3.33 -3.51
CA ASP A 166 -15.22 3.45 -2.69
C ASP A 166 -14.97 3.02 -1.25
N ARG A 167 -14.23 1.90 -1.01
CA ARG A 167 -13.88 1.44 0.34
C ARG A 167 -13.00 2.47 1.04
N TRP A 168 -11.95 2.93 0.35
CA TRP A 168 -11.02 3.91 0.92
C TRP A 168 -11.72 5.25 1.21
N GLN A 169 -12.42 5.83 0.23
CA GLN A 169 -13.03 7.15 0.39
C GLN A 169 -14.18 7.17 1.39
N SER A 170 -14.90 6.06 1.56
CA SER A 170 -16.02 5.99 2.51
C SER A 170 -15.58 5.73 3.96
N HIS A 171 -14.40 5.13 4.18
CA HIS A 171 -14.04 4.61 5.49
C HIS A 171 -12.72 5.15 6.04
N PHE A 172 -11.75 5.50 5.17
CA PHE A 172 -10.46 5.99 5.65
C PHE A 172 -10.60 7.36 6.32
N VAL A 173 -10.16 7.43 7.59
CA VAL A 173 -10.08 8.67 8.37
C VAL A 173 -8.70 8.79 8.96
N HIS A 174 -8.05 9.92 8.75
CA HIS A 174 -6.80 10.22 9.42
C HIS A 174 -7.09 10.81 10.80
N TYR A 175 -7.11 9.96 11.81
CA TYR A 175 -7.40 10.36 13.19
C TYR A 175 -6.29 11.24 13.76
N LYS A 176 -6.67 12.22 14.57
CA LYS A 176 -5.74 13.16 15.21
C LYS A 176 -5.36 12.73 16.63
N THR A 177 -6.24 11.98 17.28
CA THR A 177 -6.05 11.50 18.64
C THR A 177 -6.51 10.07 18.82
N ARG A 178 -5.96 9.40 19.83
CA ARG A 178 -6.39 8.06 20.23
C ARG A 178 -7.89 8.02 20.59
N ALA A 179 -8.40 9.04 21.30
CA ALA A 179 -9.80 9.10 21.68
C ALA A 179 -10.72 9.12 20.44
N GLU A 180 -10.39 9.95 19.45
CA GLU A 180 -11.12 10.01 18.17
C GLU A 180 -11.05 8.67 17.43
N ALA A 181 -9.89 8.05 17.38
CA ALA A 181 -9.70 6.76 16.72
C ALA A 181 -10.54 5.64 17.34
N LEU A 182 -10.67 5.61 18.66
CA LEU A 182 -11.39 4.56 19.39
C LEU A 182 -12.87 4.90 19.65
N GLU A 183 -13.33 6.08 19.27
CA GLU A 183 -14.73 6.49 19.45
C GLU A 183 -15.68 5.48 18.78
N GLY A 184 -16.68 5.00 19.54
CA GLY A 184 -17.68 4.03 19.08
C GLY A 184 -17.22 2.58 18.99
N MET A 185 -15.97 2.26 19.36
CA MET A 185 -15.50 0.88 19.44
C MET A 185 -15.84 0.25 20.80
N SER A 186 -16.24 -1.02 20.78
CA SER A 186 -16.39 -1.82 22.00
C SER A 186 -15.03 -2.28 22.55
N ASP A 187 -14.98 -2.66 23.84
CA ASP A 187 -13.77 -3.25 24.44
C ASP A 187 -13.28 -4.48 23.64
N ASN A 188 -14.19 -5.32 23.16
CA ASN A 188 -13.84 -6.46 22.31
C ASN A 188 -13.20 -6.05 20.98
N ASP A 189 -13.65 -4.97 20.37
CA ASP A 189 -13.04 -4.44 19.13
C ASP A 189 -11.65 -3.86 19.40
N ILE A 190 -11.50 -3.16 20.54
CA ILE A 190 -10.22 -2.62 20.98
C ILE A 190 -9.21 -3.73 21.28
N ASP A 191 -9.64 -4.82 21.90
CA ASP A 191 -8.79 -5.98 22.14
C ASP A 191 -8.45 -6.69 20.81
N ALA A 192 -9.40 -6.80 19.90
CA ALA A 192 -9.20 -7.44 18.62
C ALA A 192 -8.12 -6.75 17.78
N ILE A 193 -8.07 -5.41 17.71
CA ILE A 193 -7.04 -4.68 16.95
C ILE A 193 -5.62 -4.82 17.52
N GLN A 194 -5.46 -5.42 18.71
CA GLN A 194 -4.16 -5.70 19.31
C GLN A 194 -3.63 -7.10 19.00
N TYR A 195 -4.37 -7.94 18.29
CA TYR A 195 -3.98 -9.30 17.92
C TYR A 195 -3.51 -10.15 19.12
N GLY A 196 -4.23 -10.10 20.21
CA GLY A 196 -3.82 -10.76 21.45
C GLY A 196 -2.52 -10.18 22.06
N GLY A 197 -2.21 -8.92 21.77
CA GLY A 197 -1.02 -8.22 22.25
C GLY A 197 0.22 -8.35 21.35
N VAL A 198 0.13 -9.08 20.22
CA VAL A 198 1.24 -9.24 19.27
C VAL A 198 1.50 -7.95 18.49
N PHE A 199 0.43 -7.22 18.18
CA PHE A 199 0.54 -5.95 17.45
C PHE A 199 0.20 -4.76 18.38
N PRO A 200 1.12 -3.81 18.62
CA PRO A 200 0.92 -2.73 19.57
C PRO A 200 0.08 -1.58 19.00
N CYS A 201 -1.12 -1.87 18.46
CA CYS A 201 -1.99 -0.89 17.82
C CYS A 201 -2.26 0.31 18.73
N LEU A 202 -2.67 0.07 19.99
CA LEU A 202 -2.94 1.14 20.95
C LEU A 202 -1.72 2.04 21.23
N LYS A 203 -0.51 1.47 21.28
CA LYS A 203 0.73 2.24 21.42
C LYS A 203 1.02 3.10 20.19
N SER A 204 0.63 2.61 19.01
CA SER A 204 0.81 3.35 17.76
C SER A 204 -0.15 4.54 17.64
N LEU A 205 -1.29 4.51 18.33
CA LEU A 205 -2.22 5.64 18.43
C LEU A 205 -1.68 6.82 19.25
N ASP A 206 -0.62 6.61 20.02
CA ASP A 206 0.04 7.69 20.80
C ASP A 206 1.14 8.41 19.96
N LYS A 207 1.40 7.96 18.72
CA LYS A 207 2.30 8.63 17.76
C LYS A 207 1.61 9.84 17.12
N HIS A 208 2.40 10.83 16.72
CA HIS A 208 1.92 12.00 15.99
C HIS A 208 2.80 12.29 14.77
N PRO A 209 2.25 12.22 13.55
CA PRO A 209 0.88 11.79 13.22
C PRO A 209 0.65 10.31 13.54
N ILE A 210 -0.64 9.93 13.72
CA ILE A 210 -1.01 8.52 13.82
C ILE A 210 -0.72 7.86 12.46
N PRO A 211 -0.01 6.70 12.42
CA PRO A 211 0.35 6.05 11.16
C PRO A 211 -0.87 5.70 10.29
N TRP A 212 -0.74 5.81 8.98
CA TRP A 212 -1.82 5.57 8.01
C TRP A 212 -2.38 4.15 8.09
N ASP A 213 -1.51 3.16 8.30
CA ASP A 213 -1.85 1.75 8.43
C ASP A 213 -2.73 1.48 9.66
N ILE A 214 -2.42 2.12 10.78
CA ILE A 214 -3.25 2.08 11.99
C ILE A 214 -4.62 2.72 11.74
N CYS A 215 -4.66 3.85 11.04
CA CYS A 215 -5.92 4.49 10.67
C CYS A 215 -6.76 3.58 9.77
N TRP A 216 -6.13 2.88 8.82
CA TRP A 216 -6.83 1.97 7.92
C TRP A 216 -7.29 0.69 8.62
N GLU A 217 -6.47 0.11 9.50
CA GLU A 217 -6.86 -1.04 10.35
C GLU A 217 -8.12 -0.72 11.17
N ILE A 218 -8.17 0.44 11.82
CA ILE A 218 -9.33 0.88 12.58
C ILE A 218 -10.54 1.11 11.69
N ALA A 219 -10.35 1.68 10.50
CA ALA A 219 -11.43 1.89 9.54
C ALA A 219 -12.05 0.56 9.08
N ILE A 220 -11.23 -0.44 8.75
CA ILE A 220 -11.69 -1.79 8.40
C ILE A 220 -12.47 -2.39 9.57
N LYS A 221 -11.94 -2.32 10.78
CA LYS A 221 -12.57 -2.86 11.97
C LYS A 221 -13.93 -2.21 12.26
N LYS A 222 -14.01 -0.89 12.22
CA LYS A 222 -15.27 -0.13 12.42
C LYS A 222 -16.34 -0.45 11.38
N ALA A 223 -15.92 -0.74 10.16
CA ALA A 223 -16.81 -1.12 9.05
C ALA A 223 -17.24 -2.61 9.09
N GLY A 224 -16.70 -3.41 10.01
CA GLY A 224 -16.88 -4.88 9.98
C GLY A 224 -16.29 -5.51 8.72
N GLY A 225 -15.24 -4.88 8.16
CA GLY A 225 -14.59 -5.28 6.93
C GLY A 225 -13.66 -6.48 7.09
N LEU A 226 -13.29 -7.06 5.95
CA LEU A 226 -12.40 -8.20 5.83
C LEU A 226 -11.22 -7.88 4.91
N CYS A 227 -10.09 -8.49 5.20
CA CYS A 227 -8.90 -8.47 4.38
C CYS A 227 -8.71 -9.85 3.75
N LEU A 228 -8.57 -9.90 2.42
CA LEU A 228 -8.14 -11.10 1.71
C LEU A 228 -6.63 -11.24 1.86
N THR A 229 -6.16 -12.40 2.31
CA THR A 229 -4.74 -12.68 2.56
C THR A 229 -4.33 -13.93 1.81
N PRO A 230 -3.16 -13.97 1.12
CA PRO A 230 -2.66 -15.18 0.49
C PRO A 230 -2.30 -16.22 1.55
N GLY A 231 -2.53 -17.53 1.24
CA GLY A 231 -2.15 -18.67 2.07
C GLY A 231 -0.73 -19.14 1.84
#